data_faa942ef957f9d3626a08084f462e972
#
_entry.id   faa942ef957f9d3626a08084f462e972
#
_cell.length_a   1.000
_cell.length_b   1.000
_cell.length_c   1.000
_cell.angle_alpha   90.00
_cell.angle_beta   90.00
_cell.angle_gamma   90.00
#
_symmetry.space_group_name_H-M   'P 1'
#
loop_
_entity.id
_entity.type
_entity.pdbx_description
1 polymer ?
#
loop_
_entity_poly.entity_id
_entity_poly.type
_entity_poly.pdbx_seq_one_letter_code
_entity_poly.pdbx_strand_id
1 'polypeptide(L)'
;VTMFVNRITTRIYEAPCGTLMLGAFGDRLCLCDWQVKKHRDLVANRLRHALDADFAEGTSAVTDRAMAQLDEYFAGRRQAFDVPLLFVGTDFQKKVWNALIDIPFGQTISYGEMARRIGMPKAVRAVANANGANSISIFAPCHRVIGSDHTLTGYGGGIAAKEYLLRLENAL
;
A
#
# COMPACT_ATOMS: atom_id res chain seq x y z
N VAL A 1 -21.69 -14.99 25.79
CA VAL A 1 -21.62 -13.55 25.53
C VAL A 1 -21.07 -13.32 24.15
N THR A 2 -21.83 -12.67 23.32
CA THR A 2 -21.40 -12.34 21.97
C THR A 2 -20.46 -11.13 22.06
N MET A 3 -19.20 -11.35 21.68
CA MET A 3 -18.28 -10.26 21.51
C MET A 3 -18.47 -9.67 20.13
N PHE A 4 -18.86 -8.40 20.09
CA PHE A 4 -18.93 -7.71 18.82
C PHE A 4 -17.53 -7.26 18.45
N VAL A 5 -16.92 -7.98 17.52
CA VAL A 5 -15.63 -7.62 16.97
C VAL A 5 -15.89 -6.82 15.69
N ASN A 6 -15.20 -5.69 15.54
CA ASN A 6 -15.24 -4.95 14.28
C ASN A 6 -14.73 -5.85 13.16
N ARG A 7 -15.19 -5.59 11.95
CA ARG A 7 -14.81 -6.39 10.78
C ARG A 7 -14.03 -5.58 9.77
N ILE A 8 -12.98 -6.20 9.27
CA ILE A 8 -12.31 -5.77 8.05
C ILE A 8 -12.83 -6.68 6.95
N THR A 9 -13.64 -6.14 6.06
CA THR A 9 -14.23 -6.91 4.95
C THR A 9 -13.19 -7.08 3.86
N THR A 10 -12.88 -8.33 3.53
CA THR A 10 -11.78 -8.65 2.61
C THR A 10 -12.23 -9.25 1.30
N ARG A 11 -11.47 -8.96 0.25
CA ARG A 11 -11.60 -9.53 -1.09
C ARG A 11 -10.20 -9.84 -1.62
N ILE A 12 -10.08 -10.92 -2.37
CA ILE A 12 -8.84 -11.23 -3.09
C ILE A 12 -8.90 -10.60 -4.48
N TYR A 13 -7.80 -10.00 -4.89
CA TYR A 13 -7.63 -9.43 -6.22
C TYR A 13 -6.39 -10.04 -6.89
N GLU A 14 -6.60 -10.69 -8.02
CA GLU A 14 -5.51 -11.27 -8.81
C GLU A 14 -4.95 -10.24 -9.79
N ALA A 15 -3.86 -9.58 -9.39
CA ALA A 15 -3.17 -8.64 -10.27
C ALA A 15 -2.25 -9.40 -11.23
N PRO A 16 -1.88 -8.78 -12.38
CA PRO A 16 -0.94 -9.41 -13.32
C PRO A 16 0.40 -9.80 -12.70
N CYS A 17 0.82 -9.10 -11.65
CA CYS A 17 2.12 -9.31 -11.00
C CYS A 17 2.03 -9.94 -9.60
N GLY A 18 0.87 -10.41 -9.19
CA GLY A 18 0.72 -11.09 -7.90
C GLY A 18 -0.68 -10.98 -7.31
N THR A 19 -0.88 -11.68 -6.21
CA THR A 19 -2.15 -11.70 -5.50
C THR A 19 -2.17 -10.63 -4.42
N LEU A 20 -3.24 -9.84 -4.41
CA LEU A 20 -3.49 -8.81 -3.40
C LEU A 20 -4.72 -9.20 -2.56
N MET A 21 -4.68 -8.85 -1.28
CA MET A 21 -5.88 -8.85 -0.45
C MET A 21 -6.29 -7.41 -0.20
N LEU A 22 -7.53 -7.08 -0.53
CA LEU A 22 -8.13 -5.80 -0.23
C LEU A 22 -8.93 -5.89 1.06
N GLY A 23 -8.93 -4.83 1.84
CA GLY A 23 -9.71 -4.78 3.07
C GLY A 23 -10.32 -3.43 3.31
N ALA A 24 -11.61 -3.43 3.64
CA ALA A 24 -12.37 -2.23 3.98
C ALA A 24 -12.72 -2.22 5.46
N PHE A 25 -12.52 -1.08 6.10
CA PHE A 25 -12.99 -0.84 7.46
C PHE A 25 -13.94 0.37 7.41
N GLY A 26 -15.23 0.09 7.59
CA GLY A 26 -16.25 1.11 7.32
C GLY A 26 -16.24 1.51 5.84
N ASP A 27 -16.15 2.79 5.60
CA ASP A 27 -16.18 3.37 4.24
C ASP A 27 -14.79 3.68 3.69
N ARG A 28 -13.72 3.13 4.30
CA ARG A 28 -12.35 3.37 3.88
C ARG A 28 -11.58 2.08 3.64
N LEU A 29 -10.64 2.14 2.70
CA LEU A 29 -9.72 1.05 2.40
C LEU A 29 -8.55 1.10 3.39
N CYS A 30 -8.37 0.04 4.16
CA CYS A 30 -7.26 -0.06 5.11
C CYS A 30 -6.20 -1.08 4.69
N LEU A 31 -6.50 -1.88 3.67
CA LEU A 31 -5.63 -2.97 3.22
C LEU A 31 -5.70 -3.10 1.71
N CYS A 32 -4.56 -3.14 1.08
CA CYS A 32 -4.32 -3.61 -0.28
C CYS A 32 -2.89 -4.16 -0.27
N ASP A 33 -2.75 -5.42 0.09
CA ASP A 33 -1.45 -5.96 0.43
C ASP A 33 -1.14 -7.26 -0.30
N TRP A 34 0.11 -7.38 -0.67
CA TRP A 34 0.61 -8.56 -1.36
C TRP A 34 0.58 -9.76 -0.44
N GLN A 35 0.16 -10.92 -0.97
CA GLN A 35 0.04 -12.15 -0.19
C GLN A 35 1.37 -12.89 -0.10
N VAL A 36 2.43 -12.19 0.28
CA VAL A 36 3.75 -12.73 0.58
C VAL A 36 3.85 -12.94 2.09
N LYS A 37 4.07 -14.15 2.51
CA LYS A 37 3.82 -14.62 3.87
C LYS A 37 4.37 -13.76 5.01
N LYS A 38 5.66 -13.39 4.99
CA LYS A 38 6.28 -12.61 6.08
C LYS A 38 5.64 -11.24 6.25
N HIS A 39 5.49 -10.52 5.16
CA HIS A 39 4.92 -9.18 5.15
C HIS A 39 3.45 -9.22 5.54
N ARG A 40 2.70 -10.15 4.97
CA ARG A 40 1.26 -10.32 5.19
C ARG A 40 0.91 -10.49 6.66
N ASP A 41 1.64 -11.35 7.38
CA ASP A 41 1.33 -11.64 8.78
C ASP A 41 1.58 -10.43 9.68
N LEU A 42 2.65 -9.69 9.46
CA LEU A 42 2.96 -8.48 10.21
C LEU A 42 1.89 -7.41 10.02
N VAL A 43 1.48 -7.19 8.79
CA VAL A 43 0.45 -6.20 8.45
C VAL A 43 -0.90 -6.62 9.04
N ALA A 44 -1.29 -7.88 8.88
CA ALA A 44 -2.56 -8.40 9.38
C ALA A 44 -2.67 -8.25 10.90
N ASN A 45 -1.63 -8.60 11.63
CA ASN A 45 -1.63 -8.50 13.08
C ASN A 45 -1.72 -7.04 13.55
N ARG A 46 -1.03 -6.13 12.87
CA ARG A 46 -1.10 -4.71 13.19
C ARG A 46 -2.53 -4.17 13.02
N LEU A 47 -3.19 -4.52 11.92
CA LEU A 47 -4.56 -4.06 11.65
C LEU A 47 -5.54 -4.64 12.66
N ARG A 48 -5.49 -5.94 12.94
CA ARG A 48 -6.37 -6.57 13.91
C ARG A 48 -6.26 -5.91 15.27
N HIS A 49 -5.03 -5.69 15.71
CA HIS A 49 -4.78 -5.13 17.04
C HIS A 49 -5.23 -3.67 17.14
N ALA A 50 -4.84 -2.85 16.18
CA ALA A 50 -5.13 -1.42 16.22
C ALA A 50 -6.62 -1.10 16.02
N LEU A 51 -7.32 -1.89 15.21
CA LEU A 51 -8.73 -1.67 14.89
C LEU A 51 -9.68 -2.51 15.75
N ASP A 52 -9.13 -3.37 16.62
CA ASP A 52 -9.92 -4.34 17.38
C ASP A 52 -10.90 -5.07 16.44
N ALA A 53 -10.36 -5.66 15.39
CA ALA A 53 -11.14 -6.20 14.29
C ALA A 53 -10.60 -7.54 13.83
N ASP A 54 -11.47 -8.34 13.22
CA ASP A 54 -11.10 -9.55 12.50
C ASP A 54 -11.40 -9.40 11.02
N PHE A 55 -10.67 -10.16 10.21
CA PHE A 55 -10.92 -10.24 8.78
C PHE A 55 -12.10 -11.16 8.51
N ALA A 56 -12.94 -10.76 7.58
CA ALA A 56 -14.05 -11.57 7.10
C ALA A 56 -14.22 -11.33 5.60
N GLU A 57 -14.27 -12.41 4.83
CA GLU A 57 -14.58 -12.32 3.41
C GLU A 57 -15.97 -11.74 3.20
N GLY A 58 -16.10 -10.88 2.20
CA GLY A 58 -17.37 -10.27 1.89
C GLY A 58 -17.23 -9.20 0.82
N THR A 59 -18.33 -8.51 0.57
CA THR A 59 -18.39 -7.43 -0.39
C THR A 59 -18.60 -6.10 0.32
N SER A 60 -18.07 -5.03 -0.25
CA SER A 60 -18.30 -3.68 0.22
C SER A 60 -18.19 -2.71 -0.96
N ALA A 61 -18.82 -1.57 -0.83
CA ALA A 61 -18.71 -0.52 -1.86
C ALA A 61 -17.26 -0.06 -2.04
N VAL A 62 -16.51 0.00 -0.96
CA VAL A 62 -15.10 0.43 -0.98
C VAL A 62 -14.23 -0.58 -1.72
N THR A 63 -14.32 -1.86 -1.40
CA THR A 63 -13.51 -2.88 -2.10
C THR A 63 -13.93 -3.03 -3.55
N ASP A 64 -15.21 -2.94 -3.85
CA ASP A 64 -15.69 -2.98 -5.24
C ASP A 64 -15.11 -1.82 -6.07
N ARG A 65 -15.11 -0.61 -5.50
CA ARG A 65 -14.54 0.56 -6.14
C ARG A 65 -13.02 0.42 -6.32
N ALA A 66 -12.34 -0.07 -5.29
CA ALA A 66 -10.90 -0.30 -5.34
C ALA A 66 -10.54 -1.30 -6.43
N MET A 67 -11.28 -2.41 -6.53
CA MET A 67 -11.06 -3.43 -7.58
C MET A 67 -11.30 -2.86 -8.97
N ALA A 68 -12.36 -2.07 -9.16
CA ALA A 68 -12.64 -1.44 -10.45
C ALA A 68 -11.52 -0.48 -10.85
N GLN A 69 -11.00 0.30 -9.90
CA GLN A 69 -9.89 1.21 -10.17
C GLN A 69 -8.57 0.48 -10.45
N LEU A 70 -8.32 -0.64 -9.77
CA LEU A 70 -7.17 -1.48 -10.08
C LEU A 70 -7.26 -2.08 -11.48
N ASP A 71 -8.45 -2.53 -11.90
CA ASP A 71 -8.67 -3.02 -13.27
C ASP A 71 -8.32 -1.95 -14.30
N GLU A 72 -8.78 -0.72 -14.09
CA GLU A 72 -8.45 0.41 -14.95
C GLU A 72 -6.95 0.74 -14.94
N TYR A 73 -6.33 0.69 -13.76
CA TYR A 73 -4.90 0.95 -13.61
C TYR A 73 -4.06 -0.07 -14.38
N PHE A 74 -4.33 -1.35 -14.20
CA PHE A 74 -3.59 -2.41 -14.88
C PHE A 74 -3.89 -2.46 -16.39
N ALA A 75 -5.01 -1.91 -16.82
CA ALA A 75 -5.35 -1.77 -18.24
C ALA A 75 -4.74 -0.50 -18.88
N GLY A 76 -4.01 0.29 -18.11
CA GLY A 76 -3.39 1.52 -18.61
C GLY A 76 -4.36 2.69 -18.75
N ARG A 77 -5.55 2.63 -18.13
CA ARG A 77 -6.59 3.64 -18.27
C ARG A 77 -6.76 4.55 -17.04
N ARG A 78 -6.00 4.30 -15.98
CA ARG A 78 -6.10 5.09 -14.75
C ARG A 78 -4.72 5.39 -14.20
N GLN A 79 -4.47 6.63 -13.82
CA GLN A 79 -3.19 7.07 -13.25
C GLN A 79 -3.30 7.51 -11.78
N ALA A 80 -4.49 7.85 -11.31
CA ALA A 80 -4.73 8.30 -9.94
C ALA A 80 -5.93 7.58 -9.35
N PHE A 81 -5.90 7.40 -8.03
CA PHE A 81 -6.97 6.72 -7.29
C PHE A 81 -7.71 7.73 -6.41
N ASP A 82 -9.00 7.50 -6.19
CA ASP A 82 -9.83 8.36 -5.34
C ASP A 82 -10.58 7.60 -4.24
N VAL A 83 -10.19 6.34 -4.00
CA VAL A 83 -10.73 5.55 -2.89
C VAL A 83 -10.26 6.14 -1.56
N PRO A 84 -11.15 6.39 -0.60
CA PRO A 84 -10.74 6.88 0.71
C PRO A 84 -9.88 5.84 1.43
N LEU A 85 -8.74 6.29 2.01
CA LEU A 85 -7.79 5.40 2.68
C LEU A 85 -7.83 5.60 4.19
N LEU A 86 -7.60 4.52 4.92
CA LEU A 86 -7.38 4.53 6.36
C LEU A 86 -6.00 3.95 6.64
N PHE A 87 -5.07 4.80 7.03
CA PHE A 87 -3.75 4.36 7.45
C PHE A 87 -3.74 4.01 8.93
N VAL A 88 -3.19 2.85 9.24
CA VAL A 88 -3.04 2.36 10.61
C VAL A 88 -1.55 2.16 10.90
N GLY A 89 -1.00 2.95 11.80
CA GLY A 89 0.41 2.91 12.12
C GLY A 89 0.81 4.05 13.05
N THR A 90 2.12 4.21 13.26
CA THR A 90 2.66 5.32 14.05
C THR A 90 2.49 6.65 13.32
N ASP A 91 2.66 7.75 14.03
CA ASP A 91 2.60 9.08 13.43
C ASP A 91 3.66 9.24 12.33
N PHE A 92 4.87 8.73 12.58
CA PHE A 92 5.94 8.74 11.59
C PHE A 92 5.58 7.95 10.33
N GLN A 93 5.06 6.73 10.51
CA GLN A 93 4.63 5.89 9.39
C GLN A 93 3.55 6.57 8.56
N LYS A 94 2.54 7.14 9.21
CA LYS A 94 1.47 7.88 8.54
C LYS A 94 2.01 9.07 7.75
N LYS A 95 3.00 9.76 8.29
CA LYS A 95 3.66 10.88 7.62
C LYS A 95 4.32 10.44 6.31
N VAL A 96 5.02 9.30 6.35
CA VAL A 96 5.64 8.72 5.15
C VAL A 96 4.56 8.29 4.15
N TRP A 97 3.54 7.56 4.60
CA TRP A 97 2.51 7.05 3.70
C TRP A 97 1.68 8.16 3.05
N ASN A 98 1.38 9.22 3.78
CA ASN A 98 0.71 10.39 3.19
C ASN A 98 1.59 11.09 2.15
N ALA A 99 2.89 11.13 2.38
CA ALA A 99 3.84 11.71 1.42
C ALA A 99 3.96 10.85 0.15
N LEU A 100 3.77 9.52 0.25
CA LEU A 100 3.77 8.65 -0.93
C LEU A 100 2.69 9.04 -1.93
N ILE A 101 1.53 9.44 -1.45
CA ILE A 101 0.39 9.79 -2.30
C ILE A 101 0.72 10.97 -3.22
N ASP A 102 1.64 11.82 -2.82
CA ASP A 102 2.06 12.99 -3.60
C ASP A 102 3.07 12.67 -4.71
N ILE A 103 3.54 11.43 -4.80
CA ILE A 103 4.46 11.02 -5.88
C ILE A 103 3.61 10.70 -7.12
N PRO A 104 3.75 11.49 -8.21
CA PRO A 104 2.92 11.28 -9.39
C PRO A 104 3.20 9.96 -10.11
N PHE A 105 2.18 9.49 -10.81
CA PHE A 105 2.31 8.38 -11.75
C PHE A 105 3.47 8.65 -12.73
N GLY A 106 4.28 7.63 -12.97
CA GLY A 106 5.40 7.73 -13.90
C GLY A 106 6.66 8.37 -13.33
N GLN A 107 6.67 8.72 -12.03
CA GLN A 107 7.83 9.31 -11.37
C GLN A 107 8.32 8.42 -10.23
N THR A 108 9.62 8.52 -9.96
CA THR A 108 10.26 7.86 -8.82
C THR A 108 11.04 8.89 -8.01
N ILE A 109 11.16 8.62 -6.72
CA ILE A 109 12.06 9.38 -5.84
C ILE A 109 12.90 8.42 -5.03
N SER A 110 14.04 8.91 -4.51
CA SER A 110 14.87 8.13 -3.61
C SER A 110 14.32 8.16 -2.18
N TYR A 111 14.77 7.22 -1.34
CA TYR A 111 14.46 7.26 0.10
C TYR A 111 15.00 8.53 0.74
N GLY A 112 16.16 9.01 0.30
CA GLY A 112 16.72 10.27 0.79
C GLY A 112 15.86 11.48 0.42
N GLU A 113 15.33 11.52 -0.79
CA GLU A 113 14.42 12.58 -1.21
C GLU A 113 13.11 12.53 -0.41
N MET A 114 12.57 11.35 -0.16
CA MET A 114 11.39 11.21 0.68
C MET A 114 11.67 11.74 2.09
N ALA A 115 12.82 11.41 2.67
CA ALA A 115 13.23 11.90 3.99
C ALA A 115 13.28 13.44 4.01
N ARG A 116 13.82 14.06 2.97
CA ARG A 116 13.83 15.52 2.84
C ARG A 116 12.41 16.09 2.76
N ARG A 117 11.55 15.47 1.97
CA ARG A 117 10.16 15.95 1.78
C ARG A 117 9.35 15.95 3.06
N ILE A 118 9.59 14.98 3.95
CA ILE A 118 8.91 14.93 5.25
C ILE A 118 9.61 15.75 6.33
N GLY A 119 10.68 16.48 5.96
CA GLY A 119 11.42 17.36 6.89
C GLY A 119 12.35 16.61 7.84
N MET A 120 12.75 15.40 7.52
CA MET A 120 13.60 14.56 8.37
C MET A 120 14.75 13.95 7.54
N PRO A 121 15.68 14.77 7.01
CA PRO A 121 16.68 14.31 6.04
C PRO A 121 17.63 13.24 6.56
N LYS A 122 17.75 13.10 7.88
CA LYS A 122 18.59 12.06 8.51
C LYS A 122 17.86 10.75 8.73
N ALA A 123 16.55 10.69 8.47
CA ALA A 123 15.72 9.54 8.78
C ALA A 123 15.57 8.56 7.59
N VAL A 124 16.58 8.45 6.74
CA VAL A 124 16.50 7.65 5.49
C VAL A 124 16.17 6.19 5.78
N ARG A 125 16.83 5.58 6.77
CA ARG A 125 16.57 4.18 7.13
C ARG A 125 15.15 4.00 7.70
N ALA A 126 14.71 4.90 8.57
CA ALA A 126 13.38 4.86 9.13
C ALA A 126 12.30 5.04 8.05
N VAL A 127 12.57 5.91 7.07
CA VAL A 127 11.70 6.09 5.90
C VAL A 127 11.61 4.80 5.09
N ALA A 128 12.73 4.13 4.84
CA ALA A 128 12.73 2.86 4.10
C ALA A 128 11.92 1.79 4.84
N ASN A 129 12.06 1.71 6.16
CA ASN A 129 11.28 0.77 6.98
C ASN A 129 9.79 1.09 6.94
N ALA A 130 9.42 2.36 7.08
CA ALA A 130 8.01 2.79 6.99
C ALA A 130 7.43 2.51 5.61
N ASN A 131 8.20 2.75 4.56
CA ASN A 131 7.81 2.43 3.19
C ASN A 131 7.50 0.93 3.04
N GLY A 132 8.36 0.08 3.58
CA GLY A 132 8.16 -1.37 3.56
C GLY A 132 6.99 -1.86 4.41
N ALA A 133 6.57 -1.09 5.41
CA ALA A 133 5.45 -1.43 6.30
C ALA A 133 4.08 -0.98 5.76
N ASN A 134 4.04 -0.36 4.59
CA ASN A 134 2.79 0.12 3.99
C ASN A 134 1.81 -1.03 3.77
N SER A 135 0.58 -0.86 4.25
CA SER A 135 -0.49 -1.86 4.12
C SER A 135 -1.40 -1.63 2.91
N ILE A 136 -1.23 -0.51 2.21
CA ILE A 136 -2.12 -0.14 1.10
C ILE A 136 -1.26 0.13 -0.15
N SER A 137 -0.69 -0.95 -0.69
CA SER A 137 0.15 -0.88 -1.88
C SER A 137 -0.62 -0.35 -3.08
N ILE A 138 0.05 0.28 -4.00
CA ILE A 138 -0.46 0.88 -5.24
C ILE A 138 -1.25 2.17 -4.97
N PHE A 139 -2.25 2.15 -4.10
CA PHE A 139 -3.01 3.35 -3.71
C PHE A 139 -2.12 4.35 -2.97
N ALA A 140 -1.29 3.87 -2.05
CA ALA A 140 -0.17 4.61 -1.50
C ALA A 140 1.09 4.06 -2.19
N PRO A 141 1.66 4.75 -3.19
CA PRO A 141 2.57 4.14 -4.16
C PRO A 141 3.99 3.96 -3.65
N CYS A 142 4.18 3.08 -2.69
CA CYS A 142 5.50 2.77 -2.13
C CYS A 142 6.45 2.17 -3.17
N HIS A 143 5.96 1.64 -4.27
CA HIS A 143 6.78 1.17 -5.38
C HIS A 143 7.53 2.29 -6.12
N ARG A 144 7.09 3.55 -5.94
CA ARG A 144 7.72 4.72 -6.57
C ARG A 144 8.93 5.27 -5.79
N VAL A 145 9.26 4.64 -4.66
CA VAL A 145 10.46 5.00 -3.89
C VAL A 145 11.53 3.93 -4.14
N ILE A 146 12.69 4.38 -4.61
CA ILE A 146 13.79 3.50 -5.04
C ILE A 146 15.10 3.91 -4.38
N GLY A 147 16.15 3.09 -4.55
CA GLY A 147 17.49 3.45 -4.08
C GLY A 147 18.04 4.68 -4.79
N SER A 148 18.93 5.41 -4.11
CA SER A 148 19.54 6.62 -4.66
C SER A 148 20.39 6.36 -5.90
N ASP A 149 20.83 5.12 -6.09
CA ASP A 149 21.58 4.65 -7.27
C ASP A 149 20.64 4.07 -8.35
N HIS A 150 19.33 4.32 -8.22
CA HIS A 150 18.26 3.81 -9.09
C HIS A 150 18.06 2.30 -9.03
N THR A 151 18.62 1.61 -8.03
CA THR A 151 18.34 0.19 -7.85
C THR A 151 16.96 -0.03 -7.24
N LEU A 152 16.29 -1.10 -7.65
CA LEU A 152 15.05 -1.53 -7.05
C LEU A 152 15.36 -2.32 -5.79
N THR A 153 14.97 -1.78 -4.65
CA THR A 153 15.20 -2.41 -3.35
C THR A 153 13.87 -2.68 -2.67
N GLY A 154 13.85 -3.68 -1.81
CA GLY A 154 12.76 -4.07 -0.93
C GLY A 154 11.35 -3.67 -1.32
N TYR A 155 10.52 -4.65 -1.59
CA TYR A 155 9.10 -4.41 -1.84
C TYR A 155 8.28 -5.59 -1.29
N GLY A 156 7.13 -5.29 -0.67
CA GLY A 156 6.27 -6.32 -0.08
C GLY A 156 5.82 -7.40 -1.05
N GLY A 157 5.60 -7.02 -2.31
CA GLY A 157 5.24 -7.94 -3.38
C GLY A 157 6.42 -8.58 -4.10
N GLY A 158 7.65 -8.24 -3.70
CA GLY A 158 8.87 -8.69 -4.37
C GLY A 158 9.35 -7.72 -5.45
N ILE A 159 10.62 -7.84 -5.81
CA ILE A 159 11.26 -6.94 -6.79
C ILE A 159 10.60 -7.04 -8.16
N ALA A 160 10.20 -8.25 -8.57
CA ALA A 160 9.54 -8.44 -9.87
C ALA A 160 8.21 -7.68 -9.96
N ALA A 161 7.42 -7.66 -8.87
CA ALA A 161 6.18 -6.89 -8.83
C ALA A 161 6.46 -5.39 -8.88
N LYS A 162 7.45 -4.92 -8.14
CA LYS A 162 7.87 -3.52 -8.16
C LYS A 162 8.29 -3.09 -9.57
N GLU A 163 9.11 -3.89 -10.23
CA GLU A 163 9.54 -3.62 -11.60
C GLU A 163 8.34 -3.58 -12.55
N TYR A 164 7.42 -4.54 -12.42
CA TYR A 164 6.22 -4.58 -13.25
C TYR A 164 5.42 -3.27 -13.14
N LEU A 165 5.18 -2.81 -11.92
CA LEU A 165 4.42 -1.58 -11.67
C LEU A 165 5.13 -0.36 -12.26
N LEU A 166 6.44 -0.25 -12.07
CA LEU A 166 7.20 0.88 -12.59
C LEU A 166 7.24 0.88 -14.13
N ARG A 167 7.34 -0.29 -14.76
CA ARG A 167 7.27 -0.39 -16.23
C ARG A 167 5.89 -0.06 -16.75
N LEU A 168 4.84 -0.50 -16.07
CA LEU A 168 3.47 -0.14 -16.41
C LEU A 168 3.27 1.37 -16.39
N GLU A 169 3.92 2.05 -15.45
CA GLU A 169 3.85 3.50 -15.30
C GLU A 169 4.85 4.26 -16.18
N ASN A 170 5.64 3.57 -16.99
CA ASN A 170 6.73 4.16 -17.78
C ASN A 170 7.75 4.93 -16.90
N ALA A 171 8.00 4.44 -15.68
CA ALA A 171 8.94 5.02 -14.73
C ALA A 171 10.32 4.33 -14.75
N LEU A 172 10.44 3.31 -15.56
CA LEU A 172 11.72 2.62 -15.86
C LEU A 172 12.03 2.71 -17.34
#